data_74ef1ade32f05dbb5927eb7421111bc9
#
_entry.id   74ef1ade32f05dbb5927eb7421111bc9
#
_cell.length_a   1.000
_cell.length_b   1.000
_cell.length_c   1.000
_cell.angle_alpha   90.00
_cell.angle_beta   90.00
_cell.angle_gamma   90.00
#
_symmetry.space_group_name_H-M   'P 1'
#
loop_
_entity.id
_entity.type
_entity.pdbx_description
1 polymer ?
#
loop_
_entity_poly.entity_id
_entity_poly.type
_entity_poly.pdbx_seq_one_letter_code
_entity_poly.pdbx_strand_id
1 'polypeptide(L)'
;DALPILEAGDVRSVTVIGASMVGIKIVELCREAGIACTLADLAERVFPLAALPNVSAEIQRRLAQQGVALRFGAVVTRAEESARQVTTWFAQGEAVTSDLLVLCIGTRARTELARAAGLEVDRGIVVDDSMQTSAPGIYAAGDCCQGWEIMSGGHQIIGLWANAAYQGQTAGHCMAGDPVIFSGNILHNITHFMDM
;
A
#
# COMPACT_ATOMS: atom_id res chain seq x y z
N ASP A 1 2.17 -9.94 -10.01
CA ASP A 1 3.02 -11.05 -9.58
C ASP A 1 4.48 -10.65 -9.79
N ALA A 2 5.29 -10.60 -8.72
CA ALA A 2 6.70 -10.21 -8.80
C ALA A 2 7.63 -11.42 -9.06
N LEU A 3 7.16 -12.63 -8.81
CA LEU A 3 7.92 -13.87 -8.94
C LEU A 3 8.59 -14.03 -10.32
N PRO A 4 7.90 -13.86 -11.46
CA PRO A 4 8.52 -14.04 -12.77
C PRO A 4 9.70 -13.08 -13.02
N ILE A 5 9.66 -11.87 -12.44
CA ILE A 5 10.74 -10.88 -12.58
C ILE A 5 11.95 -11.32 -11.76
N LEU A 6 11.72 -11.84 -10.56
CA LEU A 6 12.77 -12.31 -9.65
C LEU A 6 13.37 -13.64 -10.13
N GLU A 7 12.56 -14.51 -10.74
CA GLU A 7 12.97 -15.82 -11.27
C GLU A 7 13.67 -15.74 -12.63
N ALA A 8 13.63 -14.61 -13.32
CA ALA A 8 14.29 -14.41 -14.61
C ALA A 8 15.83 -14.56 -14.57
N GLY A 9 16.41 -14.73 -13.38
CA GLY A 9 17.81 -15.11 -13.16
C GLY A 9 18.84 -13.99 -13.34
N ASP A 10 18.43 -12.83 -13.81
CA ASP A 10 19.30 -11.67 -14.04
C ASP A 10 19.36 -10.70 -12.87
N VAL A 11 18.42 -10.80 -11.90
CA VAL A 11 18.31 -9.93 -10.73
C VAL A 11 19.05 -10.55 -9.54
N ARG A 12 20.07 -9.87 -9.03
CA ARG A 12 20.89 -10.30 -7.86
C ARG A 12 20.72 -9.39 -6.66
N SER A 13 20.25 -8.18 -6.90
CA SER A 13 20.05 -7.16 -5.88
C SER A 13 18.78 -6.35 -6.12
N VAL A 14 18.01 -6.11 -5.06
CA VAL A 14 16.76 -5.36 -5.11
C VAL A 14 16.76 -4.29 -4.01
N THR A 15 16.36 -3.08 -4.39
CA THR A 15 16.00 -2.03 -3.43
C THR A 15 14.50 -1.90 -3.38
N VAL A 16 13.91 -2.05 -2.20
CA VAL A 16 12.46 -1.91 -1.95
C VAL A 16 12.24 -0.63 -1.17
N ILE A 17 11.42 0.28 -1.70
CA ILE A 17 11.01 1.50 -1.03
C ILE A 17 9.57 1.35 -0.53
N GLY A 18 9.39 1.44 0.78
CA GLY A 18 8.12 1.26 1.47
C GLY A 18 8.08 -0.03 2.29
N ALA A 19 8.08 0.10 3.61
CA ALA A 19 8.09 -1.00 4.58
C ALA A 19 6.68 -1.34 5.10
N SER A 20 5.69 -1.28 4.20
CA SER A 20 4.32 -1.74 4.40
C SER A 20 4.18 -3.22 4.02
N MET A 21 2.96 -3.76 4.07
CA MET A 21 2.71 -5.18 3.78
C MET A 21 3.24 -5.63 2.42
N VAL A 22 3.06 -4.83 1.38
CA VAL A 22 3.52 -5.17 0.03
C VAL A 22 5.05 -5.21 -0.01
N GLY A 23 5.71 -4.17 0.53
CA GLY A 23 7.17 -4.09 0.53
C GLY A 23 7.82 -5.24 1.30
N ILE A 24 7.27 -5.59 2.45
CA ILE A 24 7.75 -6.73 3.26
C ILE A 24 7.58 -8.06 2.53
N LYS A 25 6.48 -8.26 1.80
CA LYS A 25 6.29 -9.47 0.98
C LYS A 25 7.28 -9.55 -0.19
N ILE A 26 7.64 -8.44 -0.81
CA ILE A 26 8.70 -8.41 -1.82
C ILE A 26 10.05 -8.78 -1.20
N VAL A 27 10.35 -8.27 0.01
CA VAL A 27 11.58 -8.64 0.73
C VAL A 27 11.61 -10.14 1.04
N GLU A 28 10.52 -10.72 1.49
CA GLU A 28 10.38 -12.17 1.75
C GLU A 28 10.69 -12.97 0.47
N LEU A 29 10.05 -12.65 -0.65
CA LEU A 29 10.30 -13.27 -1.95
C LEU A 29 11.77 -13.14 -2.39
N CYS A 30 12.37 -11.97 -2.23
CA CYS A 30 13.80 -11.77 -2.53
C CYS A 30 14.69 -12.71 -1.69
N ARG A 31 14.37 -12.88 -0.39
CA ARG A 31 15.12 -13.77 0.49
C ARG A 31 14.97 -15.23 0.11
N GLU A 32 13.74 -15.68 -0.20
CA GLU A 32 13.48 -17.03 -0.70
C GLU A 32 14.24 -17.34 -1.99
N ALA A 33 14.32 -16.36 -2.88
CA ALA A 33 15.09 -16.45 -4.14
C ALA A 33 16.61 -16.27 -3.98
N GLY A 34 17.13 -16.02 -2.76
CA GLY A 34 18.55 -15.77 -2.52
C GLY A 34 19.07 -14.43 -3.06
N ILE A 35 18.18 -13.46 -3.29
CA ILE A 35 18.49 -12.13 -3.84
C ILE A 35 18.84 -11.18 -2.70
N ALA A 36 19.93 -10.42 -2.85
CA ALA A 36 20.30 -9.38 -1.89
C ALA A 36 19.24 -8.27 -1.86
N CYS A 37 18.81 -7.84 -0.66
CA CYS A 37 17.72 -6.90 -0.54
C CYS A 37 18.04 -5.74 0.41
N THR A 38 17.73 -4.52 -0.04
CA THR A 38 17.69 -3.32 0.79
C THR A 38 16.23 -2.88 0.94
N LEU A 39 15.75 -2.73 2.17
CA LEU A 39 14.43 -2.18 2.49
C LEU A 39 14.61 -0.77 3.06
N ALA A 40 14.00 0.21 2.42
CA ALA A 40 14.02 1.59 2.86
C ALA A 40 12.60 2.15 3.04
N ASP A 41 12.40 3.00 4.05
CA ASP A 41 11.14 3.70 4.28
C ASP A 41 11.42 5.09 4.88
N LEU A 42 10.54 6.04 4.55
CA LEU A 42 10.50 7.35 5.20
C LEU A 42 10.19 7.25 6.71
N ALA A 43 9.36 6.29 7.08
CA ALA A 43 9.03 6.04 8.48
C ALA A 43 10.23 5.42 9.24
N GLU A 44 10.24 5.60 10.55
CA GLU A 44 11.32 5.12 11.44
C GLU A 44 11.26 3.60 11.69
N ARG A 45 10.23 2.90 11.20
CA ARG A 45 10.03 1.47 11.46
C ARG A 45 9.12 0.80 10.42
N VAL A 46 9.19 -0.52 10.36
CA VAL A 46 8.25 -1.33 9.56
C VAL A 46 6.83 -1.22 10.09
N PHE A 47 5.85 -1.29 9.21
CA PHE A 47 4.42 -1.23 9.56
C PHE A 47 4.08 -0.08 10.52
N PRO A 48 4.45 1.17 10.21
CA PRO A 48 4.34 2.28 11.17
C PRO A 48 2.89 2.52 11.64
N LEU A 49 1.91 2.20 10.79
CA LEU A 49 0.47 2.38 11.06
C LEU A 49 -0.24 1.10 11.51
N ALA A 50 0.36 -0.07 11.29
CA ALA A 50 -0.31 -1.36 11.50
C ALA A 50 0.28 -2.20 12.63
N ALA A 51 1.50 -1.92 13.09
CA ALA A 51 2.15 -2.69 14.13
C ALA A 51 2.54 -1.83 15.33
N LEU A 52 2.47 -2.42 16.53
CA LEU A 52 3.01 -1.80 17.73
C LEU A 52 4.55 -1.71 17.63
N PRO A 53 5.21 -0.75 18.30
CA PRO A 53 6.66 -0.54 18.20
C PRO A 53 7.51 -1.78 18.52
N ASN A 54 7.12 -2.57 19.52
CA ASN A 54 7.80 -3.80 19.90
C ASN A 54 7.69 -4.90 18.82
N VAL A 55 6.53 -4.99 18.15
CA VAL A 55 6.33 -5.92 17.01
C VAL A 55 7.17 -5.48 15.83
N SER A 56 7.16 -4.19 15.49
CA SER A 56 8.03 -3.63 14.43
C SER A 56 9.51 -3.93 14.70
N ALA A 57 9.97 -3.73 15.95
CA ALA A 57 11.36 -3.99 16.34
C ALA A 57 11.74 -5.47 16.14
N GLU A 58 10.86 -6.40 16.51
CA GLU A 58 11.10 -7.83 16.32
C GLU A 58 11.17 -8.20 14.84
N ILE A 59 10.28 -7.66 14.00
CA ILE A 59 10.32 -7.86 12.55
C ILE A 59 11.63 -7.33 11.97
N GLN A 60 12.03 -6.11 12.33
CA GLN A 60 13.29 -5.51 11.86
C GLN A 60 14.51 -6.34 12.28
N ARG A 61 14.51 -6.83 13.52
CA ARG A 61 15.57 -7.71 14.02
C ARG A 61 15.70 -8.99 13.17
N ARG A 62 14.58 -9.63 12.84
CA ARG A 62 14.56 -10.84 12.00
C ARG A 62 15.01 -10.56 10.57
N LEU A 63 14.54 -9.46 9.97
CA LEU A 63 14.98 -9.03 8.64
C LEU A 63 16.50 -8.83 8.60
N ALA A 64 17.06 -8.12 9.57
CA ALA A 64 18.49 -7.88 9.68
C ALA A 64 19.29 -9.19 9.86
N GLN A 65 18.79 -10.13 10.68
CA GLN A 65 19.41 -11.45 10.86
C GLN A 65 19.43 -12.28 9.58
N GLN A 66 18.48 -12.05 8.68
CA GLN A 66 18.44 -12.69 7.37
C GLN A 66 19.25 -11.93 6.31
N GLY A 67 20.01 -10.92 6.70
CA GLY A 67 20.89 -10.17 5.81
C GLY A 67 20.20 -9.11 4.97
N VAL A 68 18.97 -8.68 5.35
CA VAL A 68 18.32 -7.54 4.70
C VAL A 68 18.93 -6.24 5.22
N ALA A 69 19.38 -5.38 4.31
CA ALA A 69 19.85 -4.04 4.65
C ALA A 69 18.63 -3.14 4.94
N LEU A 70 18.55 -2.59 6.17
CA LEU A 70 17.43 -1.75 6.59
C LEU A 70 17.83 -0.28 6.62
N ARG A 71 16.98 0.59 6.03
CA ARG A 71 17.15 2.04 6.00
C ARG A 71 15.81 2.72 6.34
N PHE A 72 15.66 3.11 7.59
CA PHE A 72 14.47 3.83 8.08
C PHE A 72 14.76 5.32 8.27
N GLY A 73 13.72 6.16 8.28
CA GLY A 73 13.86 7.61 8.21
C GLY A 73 14.52 8.08 6.90
N ALA A 74 14.51 7.24 5.88
CA ALA A 74 15.24 7.44 4.63
C ALA A 74 14.35 8.08 3.56
N VAL A 75 14.63 9.34 3.26
CA VAL A 75 13.93 10.10 2.21
C VAL A 75 14.62 9.86 0.87
N VAL A 76 13.94 9.20 -0.06
CA VAL A 76 14.43 9.08 -1.44
C VAL A 76 14.32 10.44 -2.14
N THR A 77 15.41 10.91 -2.70
CA THR A 77 15.47 12.19 -3.41
C THR A 77 15.52 12.02 -4.92
N ARG A 78 16.10 10.91 -5.38
CA ARG A 78 16.31 10.66 -6.81
C ARG A 78 16.51 9.16 -7.04
N ALA A 79 16.09 8.68 -8.20
CA ALA A 79 16.47 7.38 -8.73
C ALA A 79 16.88 7.53 -10.21
N GLU A 80 17.93 6.89 -10.63
CA GLU A 80 18.40 6.90 -12.01
C GLU A 80 18.70 5.51 -12.50
N GLU A 81 18.19 5.18 -13.66
CA GLU A 81 18.50 3.95 -14.38
C GLU A 81 19.75 4.11 -15.21
N SER A 82 20.62 3.11 -15.19
CA SER A 82 21.84 3.04 -15.97
C SER A 82 22.06 1.60 -16.46
N ALA A 83 21.98 1.39 -17.76
CA ALA A 83 22.17 0.10 -18.43
C ALA A 83 21.32 -1.05 -17.86
N ARG A 84 21.72 -1.64 -16.73
CA ARG A 84 21.04 -2.76 -16.07
C ARG A 84 20.84 -2.55 -14.57
N GLN A 85 21.09 -1.34 -14.07
CA GLN A 85 21.01 -1.04 -12.64
C GLN A 85 20.29 0.26 -12.37
N VAL A 86 19.75 0.38 -11.18
CA VAL A 86 19.14 1.60 -10.69
C VAL A 86 19.90 2.07 -9.46
N THR A 87 20.35 3.32 -9.48
CA THR A 87 20.94 3.97 -8.32
C THR A 87 19.87 4.87 -7.66
N THR A 88 19.65 4.63 -6.37
CA THR A 88 18.69 5.38 -5.54
C THR A 88 19.47 6.22 -4.54
N TRP A 89 19.25 7.54 -4.54
CA TRP A 89 19.86 8.49 -3.61
C TRP A 89 18.91 8.87 -2.50
N PHE A 90 19.46 9.01 -1.30
CA PHE A 90 18.75 9.42 -0.11
C PHE A 90 19.19 10.82 0.35
N ALA A 91 18.32 11.55 1.05
CA ALA A 91 18.58 12.91 1.53
C ALA A 91 19.81 12.99 2.46
N GLN A 92 20.16 11.89 3.12
CA GLN A 92 21.32 11.76 3.99
C GLN A 92 22.67 11.69 3.21
N GLY A 93 22.61 11.78 1.87
CA GLY A 93 23.78 11.80 1.00
C GLY A 93 24.30 10.41 0.60
N GLU A 94 23.65 9.34 1.04
CA GLU A 94 23.99 7.98 0.66
C GLU A 94 23.24 7.55 -0.61
N ALA A 95 23.82 6.61 -1.35
CA ALA A 95 23.19 5.98 -2.51
C ALA A 95 23.26 4.45 -2.41
N VAL A 96 22.25 3.79 -2.97
CA VAL A 96 22.20 2.32 -3.13
C VAL A 96 22.03 2.02 -4.60
N THR A 97 22.88 1.18 -5.15
CA THR A 97 22.74 0.66 -6.51
C THR A 97 22.26 -0.78 -6.44
N SER A 98 21.22 -1.11 -7.20
CA SER A 98 20.63 -2.44 -7.30
C SER A 98 20.20 -2.74 -8.73
N ASP A 99 19.99 -4.01 -9.04
CA ASP A 99 19.54 -4.44 -10.37
C ASP A 99 18.06 -4.10 -10.59
N LEU A 100 17.27 -3.99 -9.49
CA LEU A 100 15.85 -3.65 -9.53
C LEU A 100 15.52 -2.70 -8.39
N LEU A 101 14.69 -1.69 -8.69
CA LEU A 101 14.02 -0.83 -7.71
C LEU A 101 12.52 -1.13 -7.69
N VAL A 102 11.98 -1.45 -6.52
CA VAL A 102 10.56 -1.72 -6.32
C VAL A 102 9.96 -0.64 -5.41
N LEU A 103 8.91 0.04 -5.89
CA LEU A 103 8.23 1.08 -5.14
C LEU A 103 6.94 0.54 -4.53
N CYS A 104 6.90 0.44 -3.19
CA CYS A 104 5.78 -0.03 -2.38
C CYS A 104 5.24 1.10 -1.48
N ILE A 105 5.16 2.31 -2.01
CA ILE A 105 4.85 3.56 -1.29
C ILE A 105 3.35 3.85 -1.18
N GLY A 106 2.51 2.85 -1.42
CA GLY A 106 1.05 2.96 -1.35
C GLY A 106 0.39 3.34 -2.67
N THR A 107 -0.90 3.58 -2.58
CA THR A 107 -1.75 3.89 -3.72
C THR A 107 -2.44 5.25 -3.54
N ARG A 108 -2.91 5.80 -4.64
CA ARG A 108 -3.67 7.04 -4.65
C ARG A 108 -4.95 6.81 -5.43
N ALA A 109 -6.07 7.20 -4.85
CA ALA A 109 -7.37 7.12 -5.51
C ALA A 109 -7.38 7.96 -6.79
N ARG A 110 -7.85 7.39 -7.89
CA ARG A 110 -8.09 8.12 -9.13
C ARG A 110 -9.43 8.83 -9.05
N THR A 111 -9.40 10.12 -8.83
CA THR A 111 -10.59 10.95 -8.59
C THR A 111 -10.79 12.03 -9.65
N GLU A 112 -9.99 12.05 -10.69
CA GLU A 112 -9.98 13.09 -11.72
C GLU A 112 -11.34 13.22 -12.43
N LEU A 113 -11.96 12.08 -12.77
CA LEU A 113 -13.28 12.04 -13.40
C LEU A 113 -14.36 12.61 -12.45
N ALA A 114 -14.32 12.22 -11.18
CA ALA A 114 -15.26 12.71 -10.18
C ALA A 114 -15.13 14.24 -9.96
N ARG A 115 -13.88 14.75 -9.87
CA ARG A 115 -13.61 16.18 -9.78
C ARG A 115 -14.10 16.95 -11.02
N ALA A 116 -13.86 16.40 -12.21
CA ALA A 116 -14.33 16.99 -13.46
C ALA A 116 -15.85 17.03 -13.57
N ALA A 117 -16.55 16.07 -12.95
CA ALA A 117 -18.00 16.02 -12.83
C ALA A 117 -18.56 16.90 -11.70
N GLY A 118 -17.72 17.61 -10.96
CA GLY A 118 -18.13 18.49 -9.86
C GLY A 118 -18.55 17.74 -8.58
N LEU A 119 -18.16 16.48 -8.43
CA LEU A 119 -18.44 15.71 -7.22
C LEU A 119 -17.51 16.12 -6.07
N GLU A 120 -17.97 15.97 -4.85
CA GLU A 120 -17.14 16.20 -3.67
C GLU A 120 -16.06 15.13 -3.56
N VAL A 121 -14.80 15.59 -3.44
CA VAL A 121 -13.60 14.74 -3.35
C VAL A 121 -12.64 15.33 -2.34
N ASP A 122 -12.26 14.52 -1.37
CA ASP A 122 -11.14 14.78 -0.46
C ASP A 122 -9.93 13.89 -0.87
N ARG A 123 -9.61 12.88 -0.11
CA ARG A 123 -8.59 11.85 -0.45
C ARG A 123 -9.12 10.82 -1.45
N GLY A 124 -10.42 10.55 -1.39
CA GLY A 124 -11.23 9.77 -2.30
C GLY A 124 -12.55 10.50 -2.59
N ILE A 125 -13.42 9.88 -3.36
CA ILE A 125 -14.77 10.40 -3.61
C ILE A 125 -15.56 10.31 -2.30
N VAL A 126 -16.16 11.42 -1.87
CA VAL A 126 -17.00 11.44 -0.67
C VAL A 126 -18.34 10.78 -0.99
N VAL A 127 -18.76 9.83 -0.15
CA VAL A 127 -20.02 9.12 -0.27
C VAL A 127 -20.74 9.07 1.08
N ASP A 128 -22.05 8.96 1.03
CA ASP A 128 -22.88 8.68 2.20
C ASP A 128 -22.95 7.17 2.51
N ASP A 129 -23.75 6.79 3.50
CA ASP A 129 -23.92 5.39 3.91
C ASP A 129 -24.65 4.53 2.87
N SER A 130 -25.26 5.11 1.86
CA SER A 130 -25.85 4.42 0.70
C SER A 130 -24.87 4.29 -0.46
N MET A 131 -23.62 4.73 -0.29
CA MET A 131 -22.61 4.87 -1.34
C MET A 131 -22.94 5.90 -2.41
N GLN A 132 -23.89 6.80 -2.17
CA GLN A 132 -24.22 7.89 -3.07
C GLN A 132 -23.21 9.04 -2.88
N THR A 133 -22.79 9.63 -3.99
CA THR A 133 -21.91 10.80 -4.00
C THR A 133 -22.69 12.10 -3.69
N SER A 134 -22.01 13.23 -3.70
CA SER A 134 -22.63 14.56 -3.55
C SER A 134 -23.67 14.90 -4.65
N ALA A 135 -23.70 14.14 -5.75
CA ALA A 135 -24.71 14.29 -6.81
C ALA A 135 -25.71 13.14 -6.79
N PRO A 136 -27.03 13.43 -6.79
CA PRO A 136 -28.06 12.40 -6.80
C PRO A 136 -27.93 11.45 -7.99
N GLY A 137 -28.09 10.12 -7.74
CA GLY A 137 -28.05 9.09 -8.76
C GLY A 137 -26.65 8.69 -9.23
N ILE A 138 -25.59 9.27 -8.63
CA ILE A 138 -24.20 8.87 -8.87
C ILE A 138 -23.66 8.21 -7.61
N TYR A 139 -23.09 7.02 -7.77
CA TYR A 139 -22.56 6.19 -6.69
C TYR A 139 -21.08 5.91 -6.89
N ALA A 140 -20.35 5.68 -5.80
CA ALA A 140 -18.95 5.26 -5.84
C ALA A 140 -18.68 4.17 -4.80
N ALA A 141 -17.83 3.20 -5.14
CA ALA A 141 -17.48 2.07 -4.28
C ALA A 141 -16.02 1.66 -4.48
N GLY A 142 -15.41 1.07 -3.45
CA GLY A 142 -14.05 0.55 -3.46
C GLY A 142 -12.98 1.61 -3.21
N ASP A 143 -11.77 1.38 -3.72
CA ASP A 143 -10.57 2.15 -3.41
C ASP A 143 -10.60 3.61 -3.90
N CYS A 144 -11.58 3.97 -4.72
CA CYS A 144 -11.75 5.35 -5.19
C CYS A 144 -12.57 6.23 -4.24
N CYS A 145 -13.32 5.67 -3.28
CA CYS A 145 -14.19 6.40 -2.38
C CYS A 145 -13.82 6.25 -0.89
N GLN A 146 -14.39 7.13 -0.07
CA GLN A 146 -14.23 7.12 1.38
C GLN A 146 -15.50 6.61 2.03
N GLY A 147 -15.49 5.35 2.49
CA GLY A 147 -16.57 4.78 3.30
C GLY A 147 -16.32 4.93 4.79
N TRP A 148 -17.33 4.61 5.59
CA TRP A 148 -17.25 4.66 7.06
C TRP A 148 -16.26 3.61 7.59
N GLU A 149 -15.25 4.05 8.36
CA GLU A 149 -14.29 3.18 9.05
C GLU A 149 -14.62 3.17 10.55
N ILE A 150 -14.96 1.97 11.05
CA ILE A 150 -15.58 1.78 12.37
C ILE A 150 -14.64 2.16 13.52
N MET A 151 -13.36 1.79 13.42
CA MET A 151 -12.40 1.98 14.51
C MET A 151 -12.00 3.44 14.71
N SER A 152 -11.85 4.18 13.63
CA SER A 152 -11.53 5.61 13.68
C SER A 152 -12.77 6.49 13.84
N GLY A 153 -13.95 5.96 13.54
CA GLY A 153 -15.21 6.71 13.54
C GLY A 153 -15.24 7.81 12.48
N GLY A 154 -14.69 7.54 11.31
CA GLY A 154 -14.61 8.52 10.22
C GLY A 154 -14.63 7.90 8.83
N HIS A 155 -14.79 8.75 7.81
CA HIS A 155 -14.74 8.32 6.43
C HIS A 155 -13.30 8.18 5.95
N GLN A 156 -12.94 7.01 5.44
CA GLN A 156 -11.60 6.70 4.94
C GLN A 156 -11.66 5.80 3.71
N ILE A 157 -10.58 5.82 2.93
CA ILE A 157 -10.36 4.80 1.90
C ILE A 157 -9.96 3.51 2.60
N ILE A 158 -10.81 2.47 2.50
CA ILE A 158 -10.54 1.14 3.04
C ILE A 158 -10.14 0.25 1.86
N GLY A 159 -8.86 0.25 1.53
CA GLY A 159 -8.27 -0.44 0.39
C GLY A 159 -8.22 -1.96 0.57
N LEU A 160 -9.38 -2.61 0.67
CA LEU A 160 -9.55 -4.05 0.82
C LEU A 160 -10.55 -4.57 -0.20
N TRP A 161 -10.23 -5.68 -0.84
CA TRP A 161 -11.10 -6.32 -1.84
C TRP A 161 -12.49 -6.63 -1.28
N ALA A 162 -12.57 -7.19 -0.07
CA ALA A 162 -13.84 -7.48 0.58
C ALA A 162 -14.66 -6.19 0.83
N ASN A 163 -14.01 -5.11 1.25
CA ASN A 163 -14.66 -3.82 1.45
C ASN A 163 -15.23 -3.27 0.14
N ALA A 164 -14.47 -3.32 -0.94
CA ALA A 164 -14.91 -2.90 -2.26
C ALA A 164 -16.16 -3.69 -2.71
N ALA A 165 -16.22 -5.00 -2.41
CA ALA A 165 -17.36 -5.84 -2.71
C ALA A 165 -18.61 -5.43 -1.88
N TYR A 166 -18.45 -5.20 -0.58
CA TYR A 166 -19.57 -4.75 0.27
C TYR A 166 -20.11 -3.38 -0.14
N GLN A 167 -19.21 -2.44 -0.39
CA GLN A 167 -19.61 -1.11 -0.90
C GLN A 167 -20.30 -1.20 -2.26
N GLY A 168 -19.77 -2.02 -3.16
CA GLY A 168 -20.37 -2.25 -4.48
C GLY A 168 -21.76 -2.89 -4.41
N GLN A 169 -21.98 -3.85 -3.50
CA GLN A 169 -23.30 -4.43 -3.25
C GLN A 169 -24.28 -3.38 -2.71
N THR A 170 -23.86 -2.58 -1.72
CA THR A 170 -24.67 -1.48 -1.18
C THR A 170 -25.08 -0.50 -2.29
N ALA A 171 -24.11 -0.03 -3.08
CA ALA A 171 -24.37 0.86 -4.20
C ALA A 171 -25.36 0.23 -5.20
N GLY A 172 -25.15 -1.04 -5.55
CA GLY A 172 -26.01 -1.77 -6.49
C GLY A 172 -27.46 -1.91 -6.03
N HIS A 173 -27.68 -2.23 -4.75
CA HIS A 173 -29.03 -2.28 -4.15
C HIS A 173 -29.70 -0.90 -4.19
N CYS A 174 -29.00 0.14 -3.76
CA CYS A 174 -29.54 1.50 -3.77
C CYS A 174 -29.88 1.99 -5.19
N MET A 175 -29.02 1.68 -6.19
CA MET A 175 -29.29 1.97 -7.60
C MET A 175 -30.50 1.22 -8.15
N ALA A 176 -30.78 0.04 -7.63
CA ALA A 176 -31.96 -0.77 -8.01
C ALA A 176 -33.25 -0.33 -7.31
N GLY A 177 -33.19 0.68 -6.42
CA GLY A 177 -34.34 1.14 -5.64
C GLY A 177 -34.60 0.34 -4.37
N ASP A 178 -33.66 -0.47 -3.94
CA ASP A 178 -33.68 -1.23 -2.68
C ASP A 178 -32.70 -0.57 -1.68
N PRO A 179 -33.16 0.36 -0.82
CA PRO A 179 -32.29 1.14 0.03
C PRO A 179 -31.69 0.29 1.15
N VAL A 180 -30.37 0.14 1.11
CA VAL A 180 -29.56 -0.50 2.15
C VAL A 180 -28.47 0.45 2.63
N ILE A 181 -27.93 0.19 3.81
CA ILE A 181 -26.93 1.02 4.45
C ILE A 181 -25.62 0.23 4.57
N PHE A 182 -24.53 0.85 4.17
CA PHE A 182 -23.17 0.38 4.47
C PHE A 182 -22.84 0.74 5.93
N SER A 183 -22.85 -0.26 6.80
CA SER A 183 -22.59 -0.08 8.24
C SER A 183 -21.12 0.18 8.60
N GLY A 184 -20.28 0.31 7.59
CA GLY A 184 -18.84 0.50 7.77
C GLY A 184 -18.04 -0.80 7.71
N ASN A 185 -16.73 -0.63 7.71
CA ASN A 185 -15.78 -1.75 7.77
C ASN A 185 -14.57 -1.35 8.63
N ILE A 186 -13.71 -2.30 8.90
CA ILE A 186 -12.46 -2.12 9.63
C ILE A 186 -11.30 -2.28 8.65
N LEU A 187 -10.35 -1.36 8.70
CA LEU A 187 -9.09 -1.50 7.97
C LEU A 187 -8.23 -2.57 8.65
N HIS A 188 -8.36 -3.82 8.22
CA HIS A 188 -7.61 -4.95 8.76
C HIS A 188 -6.97 -5.77 7.66
N ASN A 189 -5.79 -6.30 7.95
CA ASN A 189 -5.09 -7.25 7.09
C ASN A 189 -4.53 -8.37 7.97
N ILE A 190 -4.60 -9.58 7.46
CA ILE A 190 -3.95 -10.76 8.05
C ILE A 190 -2.85 -11.18 7.07
N THR A 191 -1.63 -11.27 7.57
CA THR A 191 -0.50 -11.76 6.79
C THR A 191 0.38 -12.66 7.62
N HIS A 192 0.97 -13.63 6.97
CA HIS A 192 2.07 -14.41 7.53
C HIS A 192 3.38 -13.78 7.06
N PHE A 193 4.35 -13.71 7.94
CA PHE A 193 5.66 -13.19 7.64
C PHE A 193 6.73 -14.04 8.33
N MET A 194 7.59 -14.69 7.56
CA MET A 194 8.73 -15.49 8.05
C MET A 194 8.36 -16.42 9.21
N ASP A 195 7.34 -17.25 9.06
CA ASP A 195 6.84 -18.20 10.07
C ASP A 195 6.29 -17.54 11.36
N MET A 196 5.84 -16.29 11.27
CA MET A 196 5.16 -15.55 12.34
C MET A 196 3.67 -15.38 12.06
#